data_d896334a815208a5ebe63389108269c2
#
_entry.id   d896334a815208a5ebe63389108269c2
#
_cell.length_a   1.000
_cell.length_b   1.000
_cell.length_c   1.000
_cell.angle_alpha   90.00
_cell.angle_beta   90.00
_cell.angle_gamma   90.00
#
_symmetry.space_group_name_H-M   'P 1'
#
loop_
_entity.id
_entity.type
_entity.pdbx_description
1 polymer ?
#
loop_
_entity_poly.entity_id
_entity_poly.type
_entity_poly.pdbx_seq_one_letter_code
_entity_poly.pdbx_strand_id
1 'polypeptide(L)'
;MAEIDWKLLRDNAFQVMRNAYAPYSRFPVGAAALSADGRIVSGCNVENVSYGLGLCAECVLIGNLISGGGGRLTALSVTDSRGEILMPCGRCRQLLYEHGGADLLVDHKAGAVPLRTLLPDAFGPDDLDAGQL
;
A
#
# COMPACT_ATOMS: atom_id res chain seq x y z
N MET A 1 -3.85 -9.37 20.95
CA MET A 1 -3.70 -8.75 19.64
C MET A 1 -4.57 -9.45 18.63
N ALA A 2 -5.39 -8.74 17.89
CA ALA A 2 -6.27 -9.37 16.90
C ALA A 2 -5.44 -9.88 15.72
N GLU A 3 -5.79 -11.05 15.21
CA GLU A 3 -5.21 -11.56 13.98
C GLU A 3 -5.67 -10.72 12.79
N ILE A 4 -4.79 -10.63 11.79
CA ILE A 4 -5.12 -9.96 10.53
C ILE A 4 -6.01 -10.89 9.70
N ASP A 5 -7.15 -10.40 9.26
CA ASP A 5 -7.99 -11.11 8.32
C ASP A 5 -7.49 -10.82 6.89
N TRP A 6 -6.52 -11.60 6.46
CA TRP A 6 -5.88 -11.43 5.15
C TRP A 6 -6.84 -11.64 3.99
N LYS A 7 -7.77 -12.59 4.14
CA LYS A 7 -8.78 -12.81 3.11
C LYS A 7 -9.65 -11.58 2.91
N LEU A 8 -10.05 -10.94 3.99
CA LEU A 8 -10.85 -9.72 3.94
C LEU A 8 -10.09 -8.58 3.24
N LEU A 9 -8.80 -8.42 3.55
CA LEU A 9 -7.97 -7.41 2.87
C LEU A 9 -7.82 -7.70 1.38
N ARG A 10 -7.55 -8.97 1.03
CA ARG A 10 -7.44 -9.37 -0.39
C ARG A 10 -8.74 -9.12 -1.13
N ASP A 11 -9.87 -9.46 -0.54
CA ASP A 11 -11.18 -9.26 -1.16
C ASP A 11 -11.44 -7.76 -1.38
N ASN A 12 -11.10 -6.91 -0.42
CA ASN A 12 -11.21 -5.47 -0.56
C ASN A 12 -10.28 -4.93 -1.65
N ALA A 13 -9.04 -5.40 -1.70
CA ALA A 13 -8.08 -5.02 -2.74
C ALA A 13 -8.61 -5.41 -4.13
N PHE A 14 -9.12 -6.62 -4.26
CA PHE A 14 -9.68 -7.11 -5.52
C PHE A 14 -10.91 -6.30 -5.96
N GLN A 15 -11.77 -5.94 -5.03
CA GLN A 15 -12.97 -5.13 -5.32
C GLN A 15 -12.58 -3.75 -5.86
N VAL A 16 -11.67 -3.05 -5.17
CA VAL A 16 -11.29 -1.70 -5.59
C VAL A 16 -10.47 -1.71 -6.89
N MET A 17 -9.76 -2.79 -7.16
CA MET A 17 -9.00 -2.98 -8.41
C MET A 17 -9.91 -2.80 -9.63
N ARG A 18 -11.16 -3.20 -9.55
CA ARG A 18 -12.14 -3.07 -10.65
C ARG A 18 -12.42 -1.62 -11.04
N ASN A 19 -12.15 -0.69 -10.16
CA ASN A 19 -12.34 0.74 -10.40
C ASN A 19 -11.09 1.41 -10.97
N ALA A 20 -9.99 0.69 -11.14
CA ALA A 20 -8.73 1.24 -11.59
C ALA A 20 -8.87 1.92 -12.96
N TYR A 21 -8.21 3.06 -13.09
CA TYR A 21 -8.11 3.75 -14.37
C TYR A 21 -6.74 3.44 -14.98
N ALA A 22 -6.69 2.40 -15.81
CA ALA A 22 -5.45 1.89 -16.38
C ALA A 22 -5.54 1.69 -17.91
N PRO A 23 -5.93 2.75 -18.67
CA PRO A 23 -6.14 2.60 -20.10
C PRO A 23 -4.85 2.40 -20.90
N TYR A 24 -3.70 2.78 -20.34
CA TYR A 24 -2.41 2.72 -21.04
C TYR A 24 -1.70 1.40 -20.80
N SER A 25 -1.54 1.02 -19.53
CA SER A 25 -0.87 -0.24 -19.20
C SER A 25 -1.79 -1.46 -19.32
N ARG A 26 -3.09 -1.27 -19.16
CA ARG A 26 -4.08 -2.34 -19.03
C ARG A 26 -3.75 -3.28 -17.87
N PHE A 27 -3.10 -2.74 -16.85
CA PHE A 27 -2.72 -3.50 -15.66
C PHE A 27 -3.36 -2.87 -14.43
N PRO A 28 -4.62 -3.22 -14.14
CA PRO A 28 -5.30 -2.68 -12.96
C PRO A 28 -4.76 -3.33 -11.68
N VAL A 29 -4.61 -2.51 -10.66
CA VAL A 29 -4.11 -2.92 -9.35
C VAL A 29 -5.02 -2.35 -8.26
N GLY A 30 -5.28 -3.16 -7.26
CA GLY A 30 -5.99 -2.72 -6.06
C GLY A 30 -5.16 -2.97 -4.82
N ALA A 31 -5.30 -2.10 -3.84
CA ALA A 31 -4.63 -2.22 -2.56
C ALA A 31 -5.64 -1.98 -1.43
N ALA A 32 -5.52 -2.72 -0.36
CA ALA A 32 -6.32 -2.52 0.84
C ALA A 32 -5.42 -2.67 2.06
N ALA A 33 -5.63 -1.83 3.05
CA ALA A 33 -4.82 -1.80 4.25
C ALA A 33 -5.70 -1.68 5.49
N LEU A 34 -5.18 -2.18 6.60
CA LEU A 34 -5.80 -2.05 7.90
C LEU A 34 -5.07 -0.96 8.68
N SER A 35 -5.81 0.01 9.17
CA SER A 35 -5.24 1.02 10.07
C SER A 35 -5.22 0.51 11.52
N ALA A 36 -4.43 1.17 12.35
CA ALA A 36 -4.30 0.78 13.76
C ALA A 36 -5.62 0.88 14.53
N ASP A 37 -6.54 1.74 14.08
CA ASP A 37 -7.86 1.90 14.71
C ASP A 37 -8.92 0.95 14.13
N GLY A 38 -8.52 0.02 13.28
CA GLY A 38 -9.43 -1.02 12.75
C GLY A 38 -10.15 -0.68 11.46
N ARG A 39 -9.89 0.49 10.86
CA ARG A 39 -10.50 0.85 9.57
C ARG A 39 -9.77 0.16 8.42
N ILE A 40 -10.52 -0.22 7.40
CA ILE A 40 -9.96 -0.67 6.13
C ILE A 40 -9.97 0.51 5.16
N VAL A 41 -8.80 0.79 4.59
CA VAL A 41 -8.59 1.85 3.60
C VAL A 41 -8.15 1.19 2.31
N SER A 42 -8.63 1.67 1.17
CA SER A 42 -8.30 1.05 -0.11
C SER A 42 -7.98 2.09 -1.17
N GLY A 43 -7.40 1.63 -2.27
CA GLY A 43 -7.09 2.45 -3.43
C GLY A 43 -6.82 1.59 -4.65
N CYS A 44 -6.97 2.17 -5.82
CA CYS A 44 -6.62 1.54 -7.09
C CYS A 44 -5.72 2.48 -7.88
N ASN A 45 -4.99 1.95 -8.88
CA ASN A 45 -4.12 2.79 -9.68
C ASN A 45 -4.92 3.71 -10.60
N VAL A 46 -4.39 4.91 -10.79
CA VAL A 46 -4.96 5.96 -11.64
C VAL A 46 -3.86 6.47 -12.55
N GLU A 47 -3.94 6.07 -13.82
CA GLU A 47 -2.94 6.46 -14.82
C GLU A 47 -3.26 7.82 -15.42
N ASN A 48 -2.29 8.36 -16.14
CA ASN A 48 -2.42 9.63 -16.82
C ASN A 48 -1.63 9.56 -18.12
N VAL A 49 -2.08 10.26 -19.15
CA VAL A 49 -1.33 10.36 -20.41
C VAL A 49 0.06 10.93 -20.17
N SER A 50 0.21 11.79 -19.19
CA SER A 50 1.52 12.21 -18.69
C SER A 50 1.96 11.16 -17.66
N TYR A 51 2.82 10.26 -18.05
CA TYR A 51 3.18 9.09 -17.25
C TYR A 51 3.74 9.44 -15.87
N GLY A 52 4.40 10.58 -15.74
CA GLY A 52 4.90 11.05 -14.45
C GLY A 52 3.82 11.41 -13.44
N LEU A 53 2.57 11.58 -13.87
CA LEU A 53 1.44 11.89 -13.01
C LEU A 53 0.66 10.64 -12.58
N GLY A 54 1.07 9.47 -13.02
CA GLY A 54 0.40 8.23 -12.66
C GLY A 54 0.49 7.96 -11.15
N LEU A 55 -0.60 7.45 -10.59
CA LEU A 55 -0.68 7.10 -9.18
C LEU A 55 -0.82 5.59 -9.03
N CYS A 56 0.09 4.97 -8.29
CA CYS A 56 -0.05 3.56 -7.90
C CYS A 56 -1.23 3.40 -6.95
N ALA A 57 -1.77 2.18 -6.87
CA ALA A 57 -2.87 1.87 -5.95
C ALA A 57 -2.53 2.26 -4.51
N GLU A 58 -1.31 2.04 -4.09
CA GLU A 58 -0.85 2.37 -2.74
C GLU A 58 -0.80 3.88 -2.52
N CYS A 59 -0.46 4.68 -3.54
CA CYS A 59 -0.50 6.14 -3.45
C CYS A 59 -1.92 6.64 -3.20
N VAL A 60 -2.89 6.11 -3.95
CA VAL A 60 -4.30 6.46 -3.79
C VAL A 60 -4.78 6.03 -2.40
N LEU A 61 -4.38 4.83 -1.95
CA LEU A 61 -4.72 4.34 -0.61
C LEU A 61 -4.21 5.30 0.47
N ILE A 62 -2.97 5.74 0.39
CA ILE A 62 -2.40 6.68 1.36
C ILE A 62 -3.15 8.01 1.32
N GLY A 63 -3.50 8.51 0.13
CA GLY A 63 -4.32 9.70 -0.01
C GLY A 63 -5.65 9.55 0.71
N ASN A 64 -6.31 8.41 0.52
CA ASN A 64 -7.58 8.09 1.20
C ASN A 64 -7.41 7.97 2.72
N LEU A 65 -6.30 7.38 3.17
CA LEU A 65 -6.00 7.28 4.60
C LEU A 65 -5.91 8.68 5.23
N ILE A 66 -5.12 9.55 4.64
CA ILE A 66 -4.88 10.89 5.20
C ILE A 66 -6.14 11.74 5.13
N SER A 67 -6.82 11.79 3.98
CA SER A 67 -8.04 12.58 3.80
C SER A 67 -9.20 12.02 4.65
N GLY A 68 -9.15 10.76 5.00
CA GLY A 68 -10.16 10.11 5.86
C GLY A 68 -9.88 10.22 7.34
N GLY A 69 -8.89 10.98 7.77
CA GLY A 69 -8.57 11.21 9.18
C GLY A 69 -7.19 10.75 9.63
N GLY A 70 -6.45 10.09 8.76
CA GLY A 70 -5.09 9.65 9.07
C GLY A 70 -5.05 8.33 9.83
N GLY A 71 -3.96 8.14 10.55
CA GLY A 71 -3.70 6.91 11.31
C GLY A 71 -2.53 6.13 10.73
N ARG A 72 -2.11 5.12 11.47
CA ARG A 72 -0.97 4.30 11.09
C ARG A 72 -1.46 2.99 10.48
N LEU A 73 -0.80 2.52 9.44
CA LEU A 73 -1.13 1.24 8.80
C LEU A 73 -0.45 0.08 9.54
N THR A 74 -1.17 -1.03 9.68
CA THR A 74 -0.65 -2.25 10.32
C THR A 74 -0.55 -3.43 9.38
N ALA A 75 -1.36 -3.46 8.31
CA ALA A 75 -1.36 -4.56 7.34
C ALA A 75 -1.76 -4.04 5.96
N LEU A 76 -1.21 -4.65 4.91
CA LEU A 76 -1.46 -4.26 3.52
C LEU A 76 -1.55 -5.50 2.64
N SER A 77 -2.52 -5.53 1.73
CA SER A 77 -2.60 -6.49 0.64
C SER A 77 -2.78 -5.77 -0.69
N VAL A 78 -2.05 -6.20 -1.71
CA VAL A 78 -2.12 -5.64 -3.08
C VAL A 78 -2.41 -6.78 -4.04
N THR A 79 -3.35 -6.59 -4.96
CA THR A 79 -3.73 -7.63 -5.92
C THR A 79 -3.82 -7.11 -7.34
N ASP A 80 -3.61 -8.01 -8.29
CA ASP A 80 -3.83 -7.74 -9.73
C ASP A 80 -5.26 -8.13 -10.16
N SER A 81 -5.50 -8.09 -11.48
CA SER A 81 -6.83 -8.40 -12.04
C SER A 81 -7.25 -9.86 -11.86
N ARG A 82 -6.31 -10.74 -11.54
CA ARG A 82 -6.59 -12.16 -11.27
C ARG A 82 -6.85 -12.44 -9.80
N GLY A 83 -6.73 -11.42 -8.95
CA GLY A 83 -6.76 -11.58 -7.50
C GLY A 83 -5.46 -12.13 -6.91
N GLU A 84 -4.40 -12.18 -7.72
CA GLU A 84 -3.09 -12.64 -7.25
C GLU A 84 -2.37 -11.55 -6.47
N ILE A 85 -1.68 -11.96 -5.41
CA ILE A 85 -0.92 -11.04 -4.56
C ILE A 85 0.24 -10.44 -5.35
N LEU A 86 0.36 -9.10 -5.27
CA LEU A 86 1.48 -8.35 -5.82
C LEU A 86 2.29 -7.73 -4.70
N MET A 87 3.60 -7.58 -4.95
CA MET A 87 4.43 -6.75 -4.08
C MET A 87 4.36 -5.30 -4.52
N PRO A 88 4.30 -4.35 -3.56
CA PRO A 88 4.35 -2.93 -3.90
C PRO A 88 5.68 -2.59 -4.58
N CYS A 89 5.65 -1.67 -5.55
CA CYS A 89 6.86 -1.22 -6.22
C CYS A 89 7.78 -0.48 -5.23
N GLY A 90 9.04 -0.25 -5.63
CA GLY A 90 10.02 0.39 -4.75
C GLY A 90 9.59 1.75 -4.24
N ARG A 91 9.00 2.58 -5.11
CA ARG A 91 8.47 3.90 -4.73
C ARG A 91 7.38 3.77 -3.66
N CYS A 92 6.49 2.82 -3.83
CA CYS A 92 5.39 2.61 -2.88
C CYS A 92 5.89 2.03 -1.55
N ARG A 93 6.96 1.25 -1.56
CA ARG A 93 7.58 0.74 -0.32
C ARG A 93 8.08 1.90 0.54
N GLN A 94 8.71 2.90 -0.07
CA GLN A 94 9.15 4.09 0.65
C GLN A 94 7.94 4.89 1.19
N LEU A 95 6.91 5.06 0.37
CA LEU A 95 5.68 5.73 0.78
C LEU A 95 5.02 5.02 1.96
N LEU A 96 4.92 3.70 1.89
CA LEU A 96 4.32 2.88 2.94
C LEU A 96 5.16 2.92 4.23
N TYR A 97 6.47 3.05 4.10
CA TYR A 97 7.36 3.16 5.26
C TYR A 97 7.02 4.39 6.10
N GLU A 98 6.67 5.49 5.48
CA GLU A 98 6.24 6.72 6.19
C GLU A 98 5.02 6.45 7.07
N HIS A 99 4.05 5.69 6.56
CA HIS A 99 2.73 5.55 7.20
C HIS A 99 2.52 4.23 7.93
N GLY A 100 3.43 3.30 7.83
CA GLY A 100 3.35 2.00 8.51
C GLY A 100 4.62 1.59 9.22
N GLY A 101 5.76 2.13 8.78
CA GLY A 101 7.05 1.81 9.37
C GLY A 101 7.55 0.42 8.98
N ALA A 102 8.67 0.03 9.60
CA ALA A 102 9.34 -1.25 9.34
C ALA A 102 8.48 -2.47 9.67
N ASP A 103 7.55 -2.32 10.59
CA ASP A 103 6.72 -3.42 11.11
C ASP A 103 5.40 -3.61 10.35
N LEU A 104 5.09 -2.75 9.39
CA LEU A 104 3.90 -2.93 8.53
C LEU A 104 3.95 -4.32 7.91
N LEU A 105 2.90 -5.12 8.14
CA LEU A 105 2.83 -6.46 7.57
C LEU A 105 2.27 -6.38 6.15
N VAL A 106 2.99 -6.99 5.22
CA VAL A 106 2.62 -7.00 3.80
C VAL A 106 2.25 -8.42 3.40
N ASP A 107 1.08 -8.56 2.81
CA ASP A 107 0.60 -9.85 2.31
C ASP A 107 1.57 -10.37 1.23
N HIS A 108 2.00 -11.61 1.39
CA HIS A 108 3.00 -12.22 0.52
C HIS A 108 2.59 -13.67 0.24
N LYS A 109 2.93 -14.17 -0.92
CA LYS A 109 2.56 -15.54 -1.35
C LYS A 109 3.08 -16.61 -0.40
N ALA A 110 4.21 -16.36 0.25
CA ALA A 110 4.82 -17.29 1.19
C ALA A 110 4.40 -17.01 2.65
N GLY A 111 3.40 -16.15 2.85
CA GLY A 111 2.98 -15.69 4.17
C GLY A 111 3.43 -14.25 4.42
N ALA A 112 2.67 -13.51 5.23
CA ALA A 112 2.93 -12.09 5.46
C ALA A 112 4.36 -11.82 5.94
N VAL A 113 4.95 -10.75 5.40
CA VAL A 113 6.30 -10.31 5.77
C VAL A 113 6.26 -8.86 6.24
N PRO A 114 7.13 -8.45 7.18
CA PRO A 114 7.24 -7.05 7.55
C PRO A 114 7.90 -6.23 6.44
N LEU A 115 7.52 -4.96 6.37
CA LEU A 115 8.03 -4.06 5.32
C LEU A 115 9.56 -3.96 5.31
N ARG A 116 10.22 -4.09 6.48
CA ARG A 116 11.69 -4.09 6.54
C ARG A 116 12.33 -5.17 5.69
N THR A 117 11.62 -6.28 5.45
CA THR A 117 12.10 -7.35 4.56
C THR A 117 12.12 -6.88 3.10
N LEU A 118 11.17 -6.03 2.71
CA LEU A 118 11.03 -5.53 1.34
C LEU A 118 11.77 -4.21 1.10
N LEU A 119 12.11 -3.49 2.17
CA LEU A 119 12.81 -2.21 2.12
C LEU A 119 13.86 -2.19 3.25
N PRO A 120 14.94 -2.97 3.11
CA PRO A 120 15.98 -3.01 4.14
C PRO A 120 16.75 -1.69 4.19
N ASP A 121 17.24 -1.34 5.38
CA ASP A 121 18.03 -0.11 5.61
C ASP A 121 17.35 1.13 5.06
N ALA A 122 16.06 1.27 5.30
CA ALA A 122 15.25 2.32 4.70
C ALA A 122 15.63 3.72 5.21
N PHE A 123 15.65 4.68 4.30
CA PHE A 123 15.69 6.10 4.66
C PHE A 123 14.34 6.48 5.27
N GLY A 124 14.37 7.15 6.42
CA GLY A 124 13.14 7.53 7.12
C GLY A 124 13.25 8.87 7.82
N PRO A 125 12.17 9.31 8.48
CA PRO A 125 12.12 10.61 9.17
C PRO A 125 13.25 10.82 10.18
N ASP A 126 13.69 9.76 10.86
CA ASP A 126 14.78 9.86 11.84
C ASP A 126 16.10 10.28 11.17
N ASP A 127 16.35 9.81 9.95
CA ASP A 127 17.55 10.20 9.20
C ASP A 127 17.52 11.68 8.85
N LEU A 128 16.35 12.17 8.47
CA LEU A 128 16.18 13.58 8.14
C LEU A 128 16.41 14.45 9.38
N ASP A 129 15.82 14.06 10.51
CA ASP A 129 15.97 14.81 11.78
C ASP A 129 17.43 14.85 12.22
N ALA A 130 18.14 13.72 12.13
CA ALA A 130 19.53 13.62 12.54
C ALA A 130 20.46 14.49 11.69
N GLY A 131 20.12 14.69 10.42
CA GLY A 131 20.93 15.46 9.47
C GLY A 131 20.56 16.94 9.33
N GLN A 132 19.57 17.42 10.06
CA GLN A 132 19.16 18.82 9.97
C GLN A 132 20.22 19.77 10.56
N LEU A 133 20.35 20.94 9.92
CA LEU A 133 21.27 22.01 10.36
C LEU A 133 20.66 22.87 11.47
#